data_6d0edaa645c6328f6e009b132952b02d
#
_entry.id   6d0edaa645c6328f6e009b132952b02d
#
_cell.length_a   1.000
_cell.length_b   1.000
_cell.length_c   1.000
_cell.angle_alpha   90.00
_cell.angle_beta   90.00
_cell.angle_gamma   90.00
#
_symmetry.space_group_name_H-M   'P 1'
#
loop_
_entity.id
_entity.type
_entity.pdbx_description
1 polymer ?
#
loop_
_entity_poly.entity_id
_entity_poly.type
_entity_poly.pdbx_seq_one_letter_code
_entity_poly.pdbx_strand_id
1 'polypeptide(L)'
;IFENVEDLITGADVVVSCVTVAHGQFASDTCFKSGVLVVPVHTRGFQNCDLFFDQIFADDVAHVEGFKYFNQFKQFDEFARILLKQNPGRTSDQERILAYNIGIALHDIYFASQVYDKVKDSLPDISSDKLSEKFWV
;
A
#
# COMPACT_ATOMS: atom_id res chain seq x y z
N ILE A 1 -10.21 -0.52 20.80
CA ILE A 1 -9.12 0.46 20.72
C ILE A 1 -7.98 -0.08 21.58
N PHE A 2 -6.78 -0.12 21.01
CA PHE A 2 -5.56 -0.52 21.70
C PHE A 2 -4.72 0.73 22.00
N GLU A 3 -4.03 0.74 23.12
CA GLU A 3 -3.12 1.82 23.51
C GLU A 3 -1.69 1.57 22.99
N ASN A 4 -1.37 0.30 22.72
CA ASN A 4 -0.06 -0.14 22.25
C ASN A 4 -0.19 -0.76 20.86
N VAL A 5 0.71 -0.38 19.95
CA VAL A 5 0.74 -0.88 18.57
C VAL A 5 1.08 -2.37 18.49
N GLU A 6 1.92 -2.87 19.37
CA GLU A 6 2.29 -4.29 19.40
C GLU A 6 1.11 -5.19 19.78
N ASP A 7 0.28 -4.74 20.75
CA ASP A 7 -0.94 -5.42 21.12
C ASP A 7 -1.96 -5.44 19.97
N LEU A 8 -2.00 -4.36 19.18
CA LEU A 8 -2.87 -4.27 18.00
C LEU A 8 -2.45 -5.27 16.90
N ILE A 9 -1.14 -5.42 16.68
CA ILE A 9 -0.59 -6.27 15.61
C ILE A 9 -0.62 -7.74 16.00
N THR A 10 -0.36 -8.04 17.27
CA THR A 10 -0.24 -9.43 17.75
C THR A 10 -1.50 -10.24 17.47
N GLY A 11 -1.33 -11.32 16.71
CA GLY A 11 -2.42 -12.23 16.32
C GLY A 11 -3.27 -11.78 15.13
N ALA A 12 -3.05 -10.59 14.59
CA ALA A 12 -3.77 -10.11 13.41
C ALA A 12 -3.41 -10.92 12.15
N ASP A 13 -4.41 -11.25 11.34
CA ASP A 13 -4.22 -11.88 10.01
C ASP A 13 -3.82 -10.84 8.95
N VAL A 14 -4.38 -9.64 9.07
CA VAL A 14 -4.12 -8.52 8.16
C VAL A 14 -3.86 -7.27 8.99
N VAL A 15 -2.78 -6.57 8.67
CA VAL A 15 -2.40 -5.30 9.27
C VAL A 15 -2.34 -4.23 8.19
N VAL A 16 -3.18 -3.21 8.28
CA VAL A 16 -3.13 -2.06 7.37
C VAL A 16 -2.49 -0.88 8.08
N SER A 17 -1.39 -0.37 7.53
CA SER A 17 -0.66 0.76 8.09
C SER A 17 -0.95 2.03 7.28
N CYS A 18 -1.53 3.02 7.97
CA CYS A 18 -1.87 4.34 7.41
C CYS A 18 -1.05 5.47 8.06
N VAL A 19 0.12 5.17 8.61
CA VAL A 19 0.97 6.18 9.25
C VAL A 19 1.61 7.08 8.21
N THR A 20 1.64 8.38 8.46
CA THR A 20 2.24 9.35 7.53
C THR A 20 3.76 9.27 7.55
N VAL A 21 4.36 9.08 8.71
CA VAL A 21 5.81 9.00 8.90
C VAL A 21 6.12 8.04 10.03
N ALA A 22 6.92 7.02 9.75
CA ALA A 22 7.58 6.21 10.77
C ALA A 22 9.05 6.65 10.88
N HIS A 23 9.43 7.22 12.03
CA HIS A 23 10.82 7.63 12.29
C HIS A 23 11.75 6.47 12.68
N GLY A 24 11.20 5.26 12.83
CA GLY A 24 11.90 4.05 13.21
C GLY A 24 10.96 2.86 13.21
N GLN A 25 11.46 1.73 13.66
CA GLN A 25 10.67 0.54 13.86
C GLN A 25 9.62 0.79 14.95
N PHE A 26 8.34 0.65 14.62
CA PHE A 26 7.23 0.94 15.53
C PHE A 26 6.69 -0.31 16.24
N ALA A 27 7.09 -1.49 15.80
CA ALA A 27 6.77 -2.76 16.43
C ALA A 27 7.91 -3.77 16.21
N SER A 28 8.05 -4.72 17.12
CA SER A 28 8.98 -5.83 16.97
C SER A 28 8.51 -6.79 15.88
N ASP A 29 9.45 -7.38 15.14
CA ASP A 29 9.17 -8.43 14.15
C ASP A 29 8.39 -9.62 14.77
N THR A 30 8.58 -9.88 16.04
CA THR A 30 7.89 -10.95 16.78
C THR A 30 6.39 -10.76 16.93
N CYS A 31 5.88 -9.52 16.75
CA CYS A 31 4.45 -9.24 16.79
C CYS A 31 3.72 -9.75 15.55
N PHE A 32 4.43 -9.91 14.44
CA PHE A 32 3.87 -10.38 13.19
C PHE A 32 3.82 -11.89 13.14
N LYS A 33 2.64 -12.45 13.27
CA LYS A 33 2.47 -13.91 13.23
C LYS A 33 2.83 -14.50 11.87
N SER A 34 3.05 -15.81 11.84
CA SER A 34 3.16 -16.57 10.61
C SER A 34 1.90 -16.40 9.76
N GLY A 35 2.07 -16.23 8.45
CA GLY A 35 0.97 -16.06 7.49
C GLY A 35 0.37 -14.64 7.42
N VAL A 36 0.85 -13.68 8.20
CA VAL A 36 0.31 -12.30 8.18
C VAL A 36 0.46 -11.65 6.82
N LEU A 37 -0.53 -10.83 6.46
CA LEU A 37 -0.46 -9.86 5.38
C LEU A 37 -0.37 -8.45 5.96
N VAL A 38 0.70 -7.72 5.65
CA VAL A 38 0.86 -6.32 6.06
C VAL A 38 0.76 -5.42 4.84
N VAL A 39 -0.10 -4.40 4.92
CA VAL A 39 -0.43 -3.50 3.81
C VAL A 39 -0.12 -2.05 4.21
N PRO A 40 1.07 -1.54 3.88
CA PRO A 40 1.35 -0.11 4.01
C PRO A 40 0.66 0.68 2.90
N VAL A 41 -0.04 1.75 3.28
CA VAL A 41 -0.65 2.71 2.35
C VAL A 41 0.04 4.07 2.47
N HIS A 42 1.37 4.06 2.49
CA HIS A 42 2.23 5.23 2.65
C HIS A 42 3.55 5.06 1.90
N THR A 43 4.19 6.17 1.58
CA THR A 43 5.40 6.26 0.73
C THR A 43 6.72 5.98 1.44
N ARG A 44 6.71 5.70 2.74
CA ARG A 44 7.92 5.45 3.51
C ARG A 44 7.91 4.02 4.04
N GLY A 45 8.95 3.26 3.70
CA GLY A 45 9.10 1.88 4.12
C GLY A 45 9.09 1.71 5.65
N PHE A 46 8.92 0.47 6.08
CA PHE A 46 8.92 0.09 7.50
C PHE A 46 10.33 0.05 8.13
N GLN A 47 11.32 0.70 7.52
CA GLN A 47 12.71 0.63 7.94
C GLN A 47 13.24 -0.83 7.81
N ASN A 48 13.79 -1.41 8.87
CA ASN A 48 14.29 -2.77 8.82
C ASN A 48 13.19 -3.84 8.81
N CYS A 49 11.95 -3.49 9.10
CA CYS A 49 10.85 -4.44 9.19
C CYS A 49 10.56 -5.12 7.86
N ASP A 50 10.79 -4.42 6.75
CA ASP A 50 10.61 -4.97 5.40
C ASP A 50 11.56 -6.13 5.09
N LEU A 51 12.71 -6.24 5.75
CA LEU A 51 13.64 -7.37 5.62
C LEU A 51 13.16 -8.66 6.30
N PHE A 52 12.20 -8.55 7.21
CA PHE A 52 11.62 -9.68 7.94
C PHE A 52 10.67 -10.52 7.07
N PHE A 53 9.99 -9.90 6.11
CA PHE A 53 8.97 -10.53 5.29
C PHE A 53 9.56 -11.51 4.27
N ASP A 54 8.81 -12.56 3.95
CA ASP A 54 9.23 -13.60 3.02
C ASP A 54 9.02 -13.16 1.57
N GLN A 55 7.91 -12.45 1.31
CA GLN A 55 7.62 -11.84 0.01
C GLN A 55 7.18 -10.39 0.20
N ILE A 56 7.60 -9.55 -0.73
CA ILE A 56 7.24 -8.14 -0.77
C ILE A 56 6.67 -7.83 -2.14
N PHE A 57 5.50 -7.21 -2.15
CA PHE A 57 4.84 -6.76 -3.37
C PHE A 57 4.62 -5.26 -3.33
N ALA A 58 4.56 -4.63 -4.49
CA ALA A 58 4.16 -3.23 -4.62
C ALA A 58 3.18 -3.03 -5.78
N ASP A 59 2.47 -1.93 -5.74
CA ASP A 59 1.65 -1.46 -6.85
C ASP A 59 2.50 -1.02 -8.05
N ASP A 60 3.66 -0.38 -7.79
CA ASP A 60 4.64 0.02 -8.79
C ASP A 60 6.05 -0.01 -8.18
N VAL A 61 7.01 -0.61 -8.88
CA VAL A 61 8.41 -0.67 -8.43
C VAL A 61 9.01 0.72 -8.23
N ALA A 62 8.65 1.69 -9.07
CA ALA A 62 9.16 3.06 -8.97
C ALA A 62 8.84 3.75 -7.62
N HIS A 63 7.80 3.28 -6.92
CA HIS A 63 7.46 3.79 -5.59
C HIS A 63 8.36 3.29 -4.47
N VAL A 64 8.99 2.14 -4.66
CA VAL A 64 9.73 1.44 -3.59
C VAL A 64 11.21 1.24 -3.89
N GLU A 65 11.65 1.36 -5.15
CA GLU A 65 13.06 1.15 -5.54
C GLU A 65 14.04 2.08 -4.82
N GLY A 66 13.58 3.26 -4.38
CA GLY A 66 14.34 4.20 -3.57
C GLY A 66 14.39 3.89 -2.07
N PHE A 67 13.73 2.83 -1.60
CA PHE A 67 13.74 2.48 -0.19
C PHE A 67 15.13 1.97 0.24
N LYS A 68 15.53 2.34 1.45
CA LYS A 68 16.88 2.06 2.00
C LYS A 68 17.32 0.60 1.87
N TYR A 69 16.38 -0.32 2.00
CA TYR A 69 16.66 -1.76 2.02
C TYR A 69 16.13 -2.51 0.80
N PHE A 70 15.66 -1.81 -0.24
CA PHE A 70 15.05 -2.43 -1.41
C PHE A 70 15.91 -3.56 -2.02
N ASN A 71 17.21 -3.32 -2.19
CA ASN A 71 18.15 -4.31 -2.74
C ASN A 71 18.41 -5.53 -1.84
N GLN A 72 17.86 -5.53 -0.63
CA GLN A 72 18.01 -6.61 0.35
C GLN A 72 16.70 -7.40 0.56
N PHE A 73 15.63 -7.04 -0.14
CA PHE A 73 14.37 -7.78 -0.08
C PHE A 73 14.61 -9.23 -0.52
N LYS A 74 14.05 -10.19 0.22
CA LYS A 74 14.22 -11.62 -0.09
C LYS A 74 13.60 -11.98 -1.43
N GLN A 75 12.37 -11.53 -1.65
CA GLN A 75 11.63 -11.67 -2.90
C GLN A 75 10.80 -10.40 -3.09
N PHE A 76 10.86 -9.83 -4.29
CA PHE A 76 10.08 -8.65 -4.64
C PHE A 76 9.44 -8.83 -6.02
N ASP A 77 8.18 -8.41 -6.15
CA ASP A 77 7.50 -8.31 -7.43
C ASP A 77 6.35 -7.29 -7.36
N GLU A 78 5.71 -7.01 -8.49
CA GLU A 78 4.54 -6.14 -8.57
C GLU A 78 3.24 -6.96 -8.55
N PHE A 79 2.17 -6.38 -7.97
CA PHE A 79 0.84 -7.04 -7.95
C PHE A 79 0.34 -7.41 -9.34
N ALA A 80 0.66 -6.60 -10.36
CA ALA A 80 0.28 -6.87 -11.73
C ALA A 80 0.72 -8.27 -12.18
N ARG A 81 1.90 -8.73 -11.75
CA ARG A 81 2.42 -10.04 -12.13
C ARG A 81 1.64 -11.19 -11.49
N ILE A 82 1.11 -10.99 -10.27
CA ILE A 82 0.21 -11.98 -9.65
C ILE A 82 -1.10 -12.05 -10.45
N LEU A 83 -1.68 -10.90 -10.78
CA LEU A 83 -2.93 -10.84 -11.56
C LEU A 83 -2.78 -11.46 -12.95
N LEU A 84 -1.61 -11.30 -13.57
CA LEU A 84 -1.26 -11.88 -14.86
C LEU A 84 -0.83 -13.35 -14.76
N LYS A 85 -0.84 -13.95 -13.56
CA LYS A 85 -0.39 -15.34 -13.29
C LYS A 85 1.07 -15.59 -13.66
N GLN A 86 1.91 -14.55 -13.64
CA GLN A 86 3.35 -14.63 -13.86
C GLN A 86 4.12 -14.85 -12.55
N ASN A 87 3.49 -14.55 -11.42
CA ASN A 87 3.96 -14.83 -10.08
C ASN A 87 2.83 -15.55 -9.32
N PRO A 88 3.11 -16.65 -8.59
CA PRO A 88 2.08 -17.38 -7.85
C PRO A 88 1.50 -16.61 -6.66
N GLY A 89 2.16 -15.55 -6.21
CA GLY A 89 1.82 -14.89 -4.96
C GLY A 89 2.15 -15.77 -3.74
N ARG A 90 1.24 -15.83 -2.78
CA ARG A 90 1.38 -16.69 -1.60
C ARG A 90 1.44 -18.16 -2.01
N THR A 91 2.48 -18.86 -1.58
CA THR A 91 2.68 -20.28 -1.84
C THR A 91 2.53 -21.15 -0.59
N SER A 92 2.52 -20.54 0.59
CA SER A 92 2.35 -21.21 1.88
C SER A 92 1.58 -20.33 2.86
N ASP A 93 0.75 -20.95 3.71
CA ASP A 93 0.03 -20.26 4.79
C ASP A 93 0.96 -19.71 5.87
N GLN A 94 2.24 -20.06 5.84
CA GLN A 94 3.24 -19.58 6.79
C GLN A 94 3.96 -18.32 6.30
N GLU A 95 3.92 -18.01 5.01
CA GLU A 95 4.62 -16.85 4.45
C GLU A 95 4.05 -15.54 4.98
N ARG A 96 4.93 -14.66 5.43
CA ARG A 96 4.63 -13.28 5.80
C ARG A 96 4.81 -12.40 4.59
N ILE A 97 3.75 -11.71 4.22
CA ILE A 97 3.72 -10.89 3.00
C ILE A 97 3.60 -9.43 3.37
N LEU A 98 4.46 -8.60 2.77
CA LEU A 98 4.37 -7.15 2.83
C LEU A 98 3.91 -6.62 1.47
N ALA A 99 2.79 -5.89 1.47
CA ALA A 99 2.10 -5.47 0.27
C ALA A 99 1.99 -3.93 0.22
N TYR A 100 2.96 -3.27 -0.39
CA TYR A 100 2.96 -1.81 -0.54
C TYR A 100 1.89 -1.34 -1.51
N ASN A 101 0.87 -0.67 -0.98
CA ASN A 101 -0.19 -0.01 -1.73
C ASN A 101 -0.05 1.51 -1.56
N ILE A 102 0.92 2.10 -2.22
CA ILE A 102 1.24 3.53 -2.11
C ILE A 102 0.22 4.37 -2.87
N GLY A 103 -0.38 3.78 -3.91
CA GLY A 103 -1.40 4.38 -4.74
C GLY A 103 -0.85 4.87 -6.07
N ILE A 104 -1.61 4.57 -7.13
CA ILE A 104 -1.33 5.01 -8.50
C ILE A 104 -2.53 5.84 -8.96
N ALA A 105 -2.30 7.04 -9.46
CA ALA A 105 -3.35 7.93 -9.96
C ALA A 105 -4.28 7.27 -11.00
N LEU A 106 -3.80 6.22 -11.67
CA LEU A 106 -4.62 5.42 -12.59
C LEU A 106 -5.82 4.78 -11.89
N HIS A 107 -5.67 4.34 -10.63
CA HIS A 107 -6.78 3.80 -9.84
C HIS A 107 -7.85 4.86 -9.58
N ASP A 108 -7.43 6.09 -9.24
CA ASP A 108 -8.36 7.20 -9.00
C ASP A 108 -9.14 7.54 -10.27
N ILE A 109 -8.48 7.61 -11.41
CA ILE A 109 -9.11 7.85 -12.71
C ILE A 109 -10.09 6.73 -13.07
N TYR A 110 -9.70 5.47 -12.85
CA TYR A 110 -10.57 4.33 -13.11
C TYR A 110 -11.84 4.39 -12.27
N PHE A 111 -11.72 4.55 -10.95
CA PHE A 111 -12.89 4.61 -10.07
C PHE A 111 -13.72 5.88 -10.31
N ALA A 112 -13.07 7.02 -10.53
CA ALA A 112 -13.78 8.25 -10.85
C ALA A 112 -14.61 8.11 -12.14
N SER A 113 -14.06 7.48 -13.19
CA SER A 113 -14.81 7.22 -14.42
C SER A 113 -16.02 6.31 -14.19
N GLN A 114 -15.87 5.26 -13.39
CA GLN A 114 -16.98 4.35 -13.06
C GLN A 114 -18.10 5.06 -12.27
N VAL A 115 -17.74 5.96 -11.36
CA VAL A 115 -18.71 6.78 -10.63
C VAL A 115 -19.37 7.78 -11.57
N TYR A 116 -18.57 8.51 -12.36
CA TYR A 116 -19.06 9.50 -13.31
C TYR A 116 -20.10 8.91 -14.28
N ASP A 117 -19.79 7.76 -14.88
CA ASP A 117 -20.70 7.08 -15.83
C ASP A 117 -22.05 6.71 -15.21
N LYS A 118 -22.07 6.46 -13.91
CA LYS A 118 -23.33 6.15 -13.19
C LYS A 118 -24.18 7.37 -12.84
N VAL A 119 -23.56 8.53 -12.67
CA VAL A 119 -24.24 9.70 -12.10
C VAL A 119 -24.28 10.92 -13.02
N LYS A 120 -23.54 10.92 -14.14
CA LYS A 120 -23.38 12.08 -15.04
C LYS A 120 -24.71 12.72 -15.47
N ASP A 121 -25.74 11.90 -15.71
CA ASP A 121 -27.05 12.37 -16.17
C ASP A 121 -27.90 12.99 -15.03
N SER A 122 -27.48 12.81 -13.79
CA SER A 122 -28.11 13.37 -12.58
C SER A 122 -27.34 14.51 -11.94
N LEU A 123 -26.13 14.80 -12.44
CA LEU A 123 -25.31 15.88 -11.92
C LEU A 123 -25.79 17.25 -12.44
N PRO A 124 -25.83 18.28 -11.59
CA PRO A 124 -26.08 19.62 -12.05
C PRO A 124 -24.94 20.13 -12.91
N ASP A 125 -25.24 20.86 -13.98
CA ASP A 125 -24.23 21.60 -14.73
C ASP A 125 -23.65 22.72 -13.85
N ILE A 126 -22.35 22.62 -13.56
CA ILE A 126 -21.61 23.66 -12.87
C ILE A 126 -20.83 24.42 -13.92
N SER A 127 -21.28 25.62 -14.30
CA SER A 127 -20.46 26.53 -15.08
C SER A 127 -19.38 27.10 -14.16
N SER A 128 -18.14 26.69 -14.34
CA SER A 128 -17.03 27.42 -13.73
C SER A 128 -16.74 28.65 -14.56
N ASP A 129 -16.88 29.83 -13.96
CA ASP A 129 -16.27 31.01 -14.55
C ASP A 129 -14.79 30.71 -14.78
N LYS A 130 -14.25 31.16 -15.93
CA LYS A 130 -12.85 30.94 -16.25
C LYS A 130 -12.04 31.63 -15.15
N LEU A 131 -11.41 30.83 -14.30
CA LEU A 131 -10.48 31.34 -13.31
C LEU A 131 -9.28 31.92 -14.04
N SER A 132 -9.10 33.22 -13.92
CA SER A 132 -8.00 33.96 -14.56
C SER A 132 -6.67 33.77 -13.83
N GLU A 133 -6.68 33.18 -12.63
CA GLU A 133 -5.50 33.02 -11.79
C GLU A 133 -5.35 31.57 -11.29
N LYS A 134 -4.11 31.15 -11.08
CA LYS A 134 -3.82 29.86 -10.45
C LYS A 134 -4.17 29.87 -8.97
N PHE A 135 -4.88 28.83 -8.50
CA PHE A 135 -5.23 28.67 -7.08
C PHE A 135 -4.14 28.06 -6.21
N TRP A 136 -3.09 27.54 -6.81
CA TRP A 136 -1.98 26.91 -6.08
C TRP A 136 -0.69 27.67 -6.35
N VAL A 137 0.07 27.82 -5.30
CA VAL A 137 1.40 28.41 -5.30
C VAL A 137 2.44 27.29 -5.39
#